data_03938b25b675a68697c14b8ff1d13098
#
_entry.id   03938b25b675a68697c14b8ff1d13098
#
_cell.length_a   1.000
_cell.length_b   1.000
_cell.length_c   1.000
_cell.angle_alpha   90.00
_cell.angle_beta   90.00
_cell.angle_gamma   90.00
#
_symmetry.space_group_name_H-M   'P 1'
#
loop_
_entity.id
_entity.type
_entity.pdbx_description
1 polymer ?
#
loop_
_entity_poly.entity_id
_entity_poly.type
_entity_poly.pdbx_seq_one_letter_code
_entity_poly.pdbx_strand_id
1 'polypeptide(L)'
;MSIDTPPNLSNPESVPQNHLLWDEKTVLIRQSREALAVRDIFGPATKKGGVYCWGVAAAIGQSIDPTWRALSRLSCGLRPGKTDSALDWESPCREFIDHFDIEQAESPLNASLAVLWASALPRLNDHVEPVTWSTLFATLQQLHELFLQRDEQDRVSHLMLAGELGLTLASCLSKMPDCKRMRKPAARAIHQWCRQDVHSVADVLGSHEESRLVVASLIRSWAWIRRLKLDRSEKSIASAGSCLVTWMTALTRPDGTSAFSSASRDDLADDLAPNGLFQHSKVFDEERLTPAIDAALGKTESRRRLAWLVSLPEAMHHEPDAKLATMTCEWDIRPGKTIVDYSSEDMLLEILAGKQAAISGRWQSQIEYDSEQQHPVSSWTDVCQFSDDDVHYLELEQEWTSGITLQRQILMFRDDRCLLLADAVRAPTLNNSTHRVHYASRIPVTDAFTIESEDETRELFLTRKRPKALIIPLAANEWRVGPSDAALRITEDRHLVASVTGLERIYSPLWLDFSPHRFKRKRTWRQLTVADQLRIVNANEAVAYRFQQGSEHWTVYCSLHGKACRTFLGKHLIADFYCSRFDPGDGLHEELVTVDDSSEET
;
A
#
# COMPACT_ATOMS: atom_id res chain seq x y z
N MET A 1 -12.75 -38.39 -9.21
CA MET A 1 -13.37 -37.28 -8.49
C MET A 1 -13.98 -36.40 -9.55
N SER A 2 -15.32 -36.41 -9.64
CA SER A 2 -16.06 -35.58 -10.60
C SER A 2 -15.96 -34.13 -10.16
N ILE A 3 -15.47 -33.29 -11.03
CA ILE A 3 -15.48 -31.84 -10.86
C ILE A 3 -16.92 -31.41 -11.16
N ASP A 4 -17.68 -31.08 -10.11
CA ASP A 4 -19.01 -30.50 -10.26
C ASP A 4 -18.86 -29.13 -10.93
N THR A 5 -19.45 -28.99 -12.09
CA THR A 5 -19.54 -27.73 -12.83
C THR A 5 -20.37 -26.76 -12.00
N PRO A 6 -19.89 -25.51 -11.74
CA PRO A 6 -20.67 -24.53 -10.99
C PRO A 6 -21.99 -24.21 -11.70
N PRO A 7 -23.06 -23.91 -10.96
CA PRO A 7 -24.36 -23.61 -11.54
C PRO A 7 -24.29 -22.35 -12.40
N ASN A 8 -24.75 -22.47 -13.63
CA ASN A 8 -24.86 -21.37 -14.60
C ASN A 8 -25.94 -20.39 -14.12
N LEU A 9 -25.57 -19.16 -13.76
CA LEU A 9 -26.46 -18.11 -13.25
C LEU A 9 -27.56 -17.69 -14.25
N SER A 10 -27.41 -18.07 -15.54
CA SER A 10 -28.34 -17.72 -16.61
C SER A 10 -29.51 -18.69 -16.80
N ASN A 11 -29.69 -19.72 -15.93
CA ASN A 11 -30.77 -20.69 -16.11
C ASN A 11 -32.03 -20.28 -15.31
N PRO A 12 -33.11 -19.81 -15.94
CA PRO A 12 -34.28 -19.25 -15.25
C PRO A 12 -35.23 -20.29 -14.58
N GLU A 13 -34.92 -21.59 -14.68
CA GLU A 13 -35.82 -22.65 -14.20
C GLU A 13 -35.72 -22.99 -12.71
N SER A 14 -34.79 -22.42 -11.94
CA SER A 14 -34.57 -22.75 -10.53
C SER A 14 -35.08 -21.74 -9.50
N VAL A 15 -35.89 -20.77 -9.90
CA VAL A 15 -36.42 -19.75 -8.98
C VAL A 15 -37.64 -20.28 -8.20
N PRO A 16 -37.62 -20.24 -6.83
CA PRO A 16 -38.75 -20.70 -6.02
C PRO A 16 -40.01 -19.86 -6.30
N GLN A 17 -41.13 -20.52 -6.62
CA GLN A 17 -42.43 -19.89 -6.95
C GLN A 17 -43.12 -19.32 -5.70
N ASN A 18 -42.72 -18.13 -5.25
CA ASN A 18 -43.55 -17.26 -4.43
C ASN A 18 -43.60 -15.88 -5.10
N HIS A 19 -44.22 -15.83 -6.28
CA HIS A 19 -44.28 -14.61 -7.08
C HIS A 19 -45.40 -13.70 -6.60
N LEU A 20 -45.04 -12.63 -5.86
CA LEU A 20 -45.87 -11.43 -5.81
C LEU A 20 -46.12 -10.96 -7.25
N LEU A 21 -47.33 -10.58 -7.57
CA LEU A 21 -47.64 -9.94 -8.85
C LEU A 21 -46.82 -8.65 -8.99
N TRP A 22 -46.46 -8.29 -10.23
CA TRP A 22 -45.62 -7.10 -10.48
C TRP A 22 -46.17 -5.83 -9.84
N ASP A 23 -47.47 -5.65 -9.87
CA ASP A 23 -48.14 -4.51 -9.25
C ASP A 23 -47.94 -4.46 -7.73
N GLU A 24 -47.99 -5.61 -7.04
CA GLU A 24 -47.71 -5.70 -5.61
C GLU A 24 -46.25 -5.40 -5.31
N LYS A 25 -45.29 -5.92 -6.11
CA LYS A 25 -43.86 -5.59 -5.99
C LYS A 25 -43.64 -4.09 -6.16
N THR A 26 -44.24 -3.47 -7.17
CA THR A 26 -44.08 -2.03 -7.42
C THR A 26 -44.60 -1.18 -6.26
N VAL A 27 -45.67 -1.57 -5.60
CA VAL A 27 -46.16 -0.90 -4.39
C VAL A 27 -45.16 -1.00 -3.24
N LEU A 28 -44.61 -2.19 -2.99
CA LEU A 28 -43.62 -2.41 -1.92
C LEU A 28 -42.29 -1.69 -2.20
N ILE A 29 -41.85 -1.62 -3.47
CA ILE A 29 -40.69 -0.86 -3.90
C ILE A 29 -40.88 0.63 -3.62
N ARG A 30 -42.02 1.19 -3.99
CA ARG A 30 -42.39 2.60 -3.76
C ARG A 30 -42.43 2.92 -2.26
N GLN A 31 -43.05 2.09 -1.46
CA GLN A 31 -43.09 2.22 0.00
C GLN A 31 -41.69 2.11 0.64
N SER A 32 -40.81 1.28 0.08
CA SER A 32 -39.44 1.16 0.55
C SER A 32 -38.64 2.43 0.25
N ARG A 33 -38.82 3.02 -0.92
CA ARG A 33 -38.20 4.28 -1.36
C ARG A 33 -38.60 5.47 -0.48
N GLU A 34 -39.87 5.51 -0.06
CA GLU A 34 -40.39 6.53 0.87
C GLU A 34 -39.89 6.32 2.30
N ALA A 35 -39.70 5.06 2.72
CA ALA A 35 -39.34 4.72 4.08
C ALA A 35 -37.87 5.06 4.40
N LEU A 36 -36.97 5.01 3.41
CA LEU A 36 -35.53 5.23 3.60
C LEU A 36 -34.88 5.66 2.30
N ALA A 37 -34.25 6.82 2.29
CA ALA A 37 -33.37 7.25 1.21
C ALA A 37 -31.90 7.16 1.66
N VAL A 38 -31.01 6.75 0.76
CA VAL A 38 -29.53 6.78 0.97
C VAL A 38 -29.09 8.17 1.42
N ARG A 39 -29.73 9.21 0.88
CA ARG A 39 -29.51 10.61 1.25
C ARG A 39 -29.77 10.91 2.73
N ASP A 40 -30.68 10.22 3.36
CA ASP A 40 -31.04 10.48 4.78
C ASP A 40 -29.96 9.93 5.73
N ILE A 41 -29.11 9.02 5.25
CA ILE A 41 -28.03 8.42 6.02
C ILE A 41 -26.72 9.18 5.81
N PHE A 42 -26.38 9.45 4.56
CA PHE A 42 -25.08 10.04 4.20
C PHE A 42 -25.15 11.56 3.95
N GLY A 43 -26.32 12.15 4.01
CA GLY A 43 -26.52 13.60 3.97
C GLY A 43 -25.79 14.29 2.80
N PRO A 44 -24.92 15.27 3.09
CA PRO A 44 -24.21 16.03 2.06
C PRO A 44 -23.32 15.21 1.14
N ALA A 45 -22.81 14.04 1.58
CA ALA A 45 -21.97 13.16 0.77
C ALA A 45 -22.68 12.68 -0.51
N THR A 46 -24.01 12.60 -0.47
CA THR A 46 -24.81 12.16 -1.63
C THR A 46 -25.00 13.25 -2.69
N LYS A 47 -24.73 14.54 -2.39
CA LYS A 47 -25.05 15.67 -3.30
C LYS A 47 -24.39 15.56 -4.68
N LYS A 48 -23.26 14.88 -4.80
CA LYS A 48 -22.57 14.63 -6.08
C LYS A 48 -22.61 13.15 -6.49
N GLY A 49 -23.39 12.34 -5.79
CA GLY A 49 -23.45 10.89 -6.02
C GLY A 49 -22.25 10.12 -5.44
N GLY A 50 -21.45 10.77 -4.56
CA GLY A 50 -20.12 10.29 -4.19
C GLY A 50 -20.05 9.00 -3.37
N VAL A 51 -21.07 8.62 -2.61
CA VAL A 51 -20.98 7.51 -1.62
C VAL A 51 -20.58 6.17 -2.24
N TYR A 52 -21.10 5.88 -3.43
CA TYR A 52 -20.76 4.67 -4.20
C TYR A 52 -19.64 4.89 -5.22
N CYS A 53 -19.05 6.10 -5.25
CA CYS A 53 -17.85 6.42 -6.02
C CYS A 53 -16.57 6.38 -5.15
N TRP A 54 -16.71 6.31 -3.82
CA TRP A 54 -15.58 6.29 -2.91
C TRP A 54 -14.67 5.08 -3.15
N GLY A 55 -13.38 5.34 -3.28
CA GLY A 55 -12.34 4.36 -3.51
C GLY A 55 -12.27 3.83 -4.95
N VAL A 56 -13.29 4.06 -5.78
CA VAL A 56 -13.37 3.47 -7.13
C VAL A 56 -12.24 4.01 -8.02
N ALA A 57 -12.04 5.33 -8.08
CA ALA A 57 -10.99 5.91 -8.90
C ALA A 57 -9.58 5.47 -8.47
N ALA A 58 -9.37 5.26 -7.16
CA ALA A 58 -8.11 4.74 -6.64
C ALA A 58 -7.87 3.30 -7.12
N ALA A 59 -8.89 2.45 -7.05
CA ALA A 59 -8.80 1.04 -7.45
C ALA A 59 -8.57 0.86 -8.97
N ILE A 60 -9.21 1.68 -9.81
CA ILE A 60 -9.03 1.59 -11.27
C ILE A 60 -7.85 2.41 -11.80
N GLY A 61 -7.21 3.23 -10.95
CA GLY A 61 -6.06 4.07 -11.34
C GLY A 61 -6.39 5.22 -12.30
N GLN A 62 -7.67 5.56 -12.50
CA GLN A 62 -8.14 6.57 -13.44
C GLN A 62 -9.53 7.12 -13.08
N SER A 63 -10.07 8.00 -13.89
CA SER A 63 -11.44 8.55 -13.74
C SER A 63 -12.51 7.47 -13.77
N ILE A 64 -13.51 7.63 -12.89
CA ILE A 64 -14.67 6.73 -12.82
C ILE A 64 -15.52 6.84 -14.09
N ASP A 65 -15.96 5.70 -14.60
CA ASP A 65 -16.84 5.60 -15.76
C ASP A 65 -18.12 6.43 -15.58
N PRO A 66 -18.58 7.15 -16.63
CA PRO A 66 -19.80 7.96 -16.57
C PRO A 66 -21.05 7.17 -16.19
N THR A 67 -21.19 5.92 -16.60
CA THR A 67 -22.33 5.04 -16.26
C THR A 67 -22.33 4.72 -14.77
N TRP A 68 -21.17 4.40 -14.18
CA TRP A 68 -21.02 4.23 -12.74
C TRP A 68 -21.46 5.47 -11.96
N ARG A 69 -20.97 6.65 -12.38
CA ARG A 69 -21.37 7.92 -11.75
C ARG A 69 -22.87 8.20 -11.87
N ALA A 70 -23.45 7.94 -13.03
CA ALA A 70 -24.89 8.12 -13.27
C ALA A 70 -25.71 7.15 -12.38
N LEU A 71 -25.30 5.88 -12.28
CA LEU A 71 -25.95 4.89 -11.41
C LEU A 71 -25.83 5.26 -9.93
N SER A 72 -24.68 5.75 -9.49
CA SER A 72 -24.47 6.25 -8.13
C SER A 72 -25.36 7.47 -7.82
N ARG A 73 -25.54 8.38 -8.77
CA ARG A 73 -26.48 9.51 -8.64
C ARG A 73 -27.93 9.03 -8.55
N LEU A 74 -28.31 8.07 -9.38
CA LEU A 74 -29.65 7.46 -9.36
C LEU A 74 -29.91 6.82 -7.99
N SER A 75 -28.97 6.02 -7.45
CA SER A 75 -29.09 5.37 -6.14
C SER A 75 -29.32 6.39 -5.01
N CYS A 76 -28.65 7.54 -5.07
CA CYS A 76 -28.80 8.63 -4.12
C CYS A 76 -30.09 9.47 -4.30
N GLY A 77 -30.84 9.21 -5.34
CA GLY A 77 -32.08 9.97 -5.66
C GLY A 77 -31.84 11.38 -6.16
N LEU A 78 -30.70 11.60 -6.77
CA LEU A 78 -30.38 12.85 -7.43
C LEU A 78 -31.05 12.91 -8.81
N ARG A 79 -31.44 14.11 -9.24
CA ARG A 79 -31.92 14.29 -10.60
C ARG A 79 -30.83 13.90 -11.60
N PRO A 80 -31.18 13.22 -12.69
CA PRO A 80 -30.25 12.95 -13.76
C PRO A 80 -29.59 14.25 -14.22
N GLY A 81 -28.27 14.19 -14.49
CA GLY A 81 -27.58 15.29 -15.14
C GLY A 81 -28.06 15.47 -16.58
N LYS A 82 -27.68 16.54 -17.26
CA LYS A 82 -28.03 16.75 -18.68
C LYS A 82 -27.59 15.61 -19.58
N THR A 83 -26.48 14.97 -19.23
CA THR A 83 -25.90 13.79 -19.92
C THR A 83 -26.56 12.48 -19.49
N ASP A 84 -27.05 12.38 -18.24
CA ASP A 84 -27.62 11.15 -17.68
C ASP A 84 -29.07 10.95 -18.11
N SER A 85 -29.77 12.02 -18.51
CA SER A 85 -31.22 11.98 -18.91
C SER A 85 -31.47 11.23 -20.22
N ALA A 86 -30.40 10.94 -20.99
CA ALA A 86 -30.48 10.16 -22.23
C ALA A 86 -29.95 8.73 -22.06
N LEU A 87 -29.53 8.30 -20.85
CA LEU A 87 -29.03 6.94 -20.63
C LEU A 87 -30.20 5.94 -20.69
N ASP A 88 -30.07 5.01 -21.59
CA ASP A 88 -30.84 3.77 -21.59
C ASP A 88 -30.30 2.85 -20.49
N TRP A 89 -31.07 2.65 -19.42
CA TRP A 89 -30.68 1.77 -18.31
C TRP A 89 -30.90 0.29 -18.62
N GLU A 90 -31.70 -0.03 -19.63
CA GLU A 90 -31.98 -1.40 -20.00
C GLU A 90 -30.74 -2.14 -20.47
N SER A 91 -29.95 -1.50 -21.34
CA SER A 91 -28.74 -2.10 -21.89
C SER A 91 -27.66 -2.38 -20.84
N PRO A 92 -27.22 -1.44 -19.97
CA PRO A 92 -26.28 -1.72 -18.89
C PRO A 92 -26.76 -2.76 -17.86
N CYS A 93 -28.09 -2.81 -17.58
CA CYS A 93 -28.65 -3.84 -16.72
C CYS A 93 -28.50 -5.24 -17.32
N ARG A 94 -28.82 -5.40 -18.61
CA ARG A 94 -28.67 -6.67 -19.31
C ARG A 94 -27.21 -7.08 -19.39
N GLU A 95 -26.32 -6.15 -19.73
CA GLU A 95 -24.89 -6.40 -19.76
C GLU A 95 -24.38 -6.89 -18.41
N PHE A 96 -24.78 -6.27 -17.31
CA PHE A 96 -24.42 -6.74 -15.97
C PHE A 96 -24.96 -8.15 -15.69
N ILE A 97 -26.22 -8.43 -16.01
CA ILE A 97 -26.85 -9.75 -15.80
C ILE A 97 -26.16 -10.84 -16.62
N ASP A 98 -25.82 -10.56 -17.86
CA ASP A 98 -25.30 -11.54 -18.82
C ASP A 98 -23.81 -11.86 -18.59
N HIS A 99 -23.05 -10.91 -18.08
CA HIS A 99 -21.59 -11.06 -17.95
C HIS A 99 -21.11 -11.21 -16.51
N PHE A 100 -21.98 -11.00 -15.51
CA PHE A 100 -21.57 -11.06 -14.11
C PHE A 100 -21.62 -12.51 -13.60
N ASP A 101 -20.49 -13.17 -13.62
CA ASP A 101 -20.30 -14.52 -13.09
C ASP A 101 -19.63 -14.51 -11.67
N ILE A 102 -19.49 -15.69 -11.10
CA ILE A 102 -18.95 -15.88 -9.76
C ILE A 102 -17.46 -15.50 -9.68
N GLU A 103 -16.67 -15.80 -10.70
CA GLU A 103 -15.23 -15.49 -10.72
C GLU A 103 -15.02 -13.98 -10.81
N GLN A 104 -15.80 -13.31 -11.63
CA GLN A 104 -15.77 -11.85 -11.72
C GLN A 104 -16.23 -11.18 -10.41
N ALA A 105 -17.19 -11.79 -9.69
CA ALA A 105 -17.67 -11.29 -8.41
C ALA A 105 -16.61 -11.29 -7.30
N GLU A 106 -15.54 -12.06 -7.42
CA GLU A 106 -14.46 -12.12 -6.44
C GLU A 106 -13.59 -10.85 -6.45
N SER A 107 -13.58 -10.07 -7.53
CA SER A 107 -12.93 -8.76 -7.53
C SER A 107 -13.69 -7.76 -6.65
N PRO A 108 -13.02 -7.06 -5.70
CA PRO A 108 -13.64 -6.01 -4.88
C PRO A 108 -14.31 -4.91 -5.70
N LEU A 109 -13.77 -4.56 -6.85
CA LEU A 109 -14.38 -3.58 -7.75
C LEU A 109 -15.73 -4.06 -8.29
N ASN A 110 -15.80 -5.30 -8.77
CA ASN A 110 -17.05 -5.89 -9.26
C ASN A 110 -18.05 -6.13 -8.14
N ALA A 111 -17.60 -6.56 -6.95
CA ALA A 111 -18.43 -6.66 -5.77
C ALA A 111 -19.06 -5.30 -5.40
N SER A 112 -18.28 -4.20 -5.47
CA SER A 112 -18.78 -2.84 -5.29
C SER A 112 -19.79 -2.43 -6.35
N LEU A 113 -19.63 -2.89 -7.59
CA LEU A 113 -20.60 -2.67 -8.67
C LEU A 113 -21.94 -3.39 -8.38
N ALA A 114 -21.90 -4.63 -7.88
CA ALA A 114 -23.11 -5.35 -7.47
C ALA A 114 -23.84 -4.61 -6.33
N VAL A 115 -23.13 -4.10 -5.34
CA VAL A 115 -23.69 -3.27 -4.26
C VAL A 115 -24.33 -1.98 -4.83
N LEU A 116 -23.67 -1.34 -5.80
CA LEU A 116 -24.21 -0.15 -6.46
C LEU A 116 -25.52 -0.45 -7.21
N TRP A 117 -25.58 -1.54 -7.98
CA TRP A 117 -26.80 -1.99 -8.63
C TRP A 117 -27.92 -2.24 -7.60
N ALA A 118 -27.62 -2.94 -6.50
CA ALA A 118 -28.58 -3.18 -5.42
C ALA A 118 -29.14 -1.89 -4.83
N SER A 119 -28.29 -0.88 -4.63
CA SER A 119 -28.70 0.42 -4.10
C SER A 119 -29.57 1.23 -5.05
N ALA A 120 -29.43 1.01 -6.36
CA ALA A 120 -30.19 1.69 -7.40
C ALA A 120 -31.54 1.03 -7.69
N LEU A 121 -31.74 -0.27 -7.35
CA LEU A 121 -32.94 -1.05 -7.64
C LEU A 121 -34.27 -0.32 -7.36
N PRO A 122 -34.46 0.38 -6.21
CA PRO A 122 -35.73 1.04 -5.94
C PRO A 122 -36.09 2.11 -6.95
N ARG A 123 -35.10 2.68 -7.65
CA ARG A 123 -35.30 3.74 -8.63
C ARG A 123 -35.24 3.25 -10.06
N LEU A 124 -34.49 2.20 -10.32
CA LEU A 124 -34.48 1.51 -11.62
C LEU A 124 -35.85 0.98 -12.04
N ASN A 125 -36.71 0.69 -11.09
CA ASN A 125 -38.10 0.29 -11.37
C ASN A 125 -38.87 1.25 -12.29
N ASP A 126 -38.50 2.52 -12.32
CA ASP A 126 -39.14 3.54 -13.18
C ASP A 126 -38.43 3.67 -14.55
N HIS A 127 -37.36 2.91 -14.81
CA HIS A 127 -36.44 3.09 -15.94
C HIS A 127 -36.15 1.83 -16.76
N VAL A 128 -36.47 0.65 -16.25
CA VAL A 128 -36.21 -0.63 -16.92
C VAL A 128 -37.48 -1.48 -16.97
N GLU A 129 -37.52 -2.45 -17.88
CA GLU A 129 -38.63 -3.39 -18.00
C GLU A 129 -38.80 -4.25 -16.74
N PRO A 130 -40.04 -4.63 -16.37
CA PRO A 130 -40.34 -5.48 -15.22
C PRO A 130 -39.52 -6.79 -15.17
N VAL A 131 -39.32 -7.38 -16.32
CA VAL A 131 -38.55 -8.65 -16.46
C VAL A 131 -37.09 -8.40 -16.13
N THR A 132 -36.48 -7.38 -16.72
CA THR A 132 -35.05 -7.01 -16.49
C THR A 132 -34.82 -6.65 -15.03
N TRP A 133 -35.72 -5.85 -14.42
CA TRP A 133 -35.65 -5.53 -13.01
C TRP A 133 -35.69 -6.78 -12.12
N SER A 134 -36.64 -7.69 -12.43
CA SER A 134 -36.83 -8.92 -11.64
C SER A 134 -35.62 -9.87 -11.77
N THR A 135 -35.03 -9.97 -12.95
CA THR A 135 -33.85 -10.77 -13.21
C THR A 135 -32.62 -10.18 -12.47
N LEU A 136 -32.40 -8.86 -12.58
CA LEU A 136 -31.34 -8.17 -11.84
C LEU A 136 -31.47 -8.39 -10.32
N PHE A 137 -32.69 -8.24 -9.78
CA PHE A 137 -32.94 -8.47 -8.36
C PHE A 137 -32.65 -9.93 -7.96
N ALA A 138 -33.07 -10.91 -8.76
CA ALA A 138 -32.83 -12.32 -8.51
C ALA A 138 -31.31 -12.64 -8.55
N THR A 139 -30.59 -12.09 -9.53
CA THR A 139 -29.13 -12.23 -9.64
C THR A 139 -28.42 -11.71 -8.38
N LEU A 140 -28.78 -10.52 -7.92
CA LEU A 140 -28.18 -9.93 -6.72
C LEU A 140 -28.52 -10.70 -5.44
N GLN A 141 -29.75 -11.24 -5.33
CA GLN A 141 -30.12 -12.14 -4.22
C GLN A 141 -29.31 -13.43 -4.24
N GLN A 142 -29.19 -14.05 -5.40
CA GLN A 142 -28.43 -15.29 -5.58
C GLN A 142 -26.94 -15.10 -5.25
N LEU A 143 -26.35 -13.99 -5.66
CA LEU A 143 -24.98 -13.63 -5.27
C LEU A 143 -24.84 -13.55 -3.75
N HIS A 144 -25.73 -12.81 -3.09
CA HIS A 144 -25.71 -12.70 -1.63
C HIS A 144 -25.80 -14.06 -0.94
N GLU A 145 -26.76 -14.91 -1.36
CA GLU A 145 -26.97 -16.24 -0.77
C GLU A 145 -25.76 -17.17 -1.00
N LEU A 146 -25.19 -17.13 -2.21
CA LEU A 146 -24.01 -17.91 -2.55
C LEU A 146 -22.81 -17.56 -1.68
N PHE A 147 -22.52 -16.27 -1.52
CA PHE A 147 -21.38 -15.84 -0.70
C PHE A 147 -21.62 -16.02 0.80
N LEU A 148 -22.86 -16.05 1.27
CA LEU A 148 -23.18 -16.46 2.65
C LEU A 148 -22.88 -17.92 2.94
N GLN A 149 -22.90 -18.80 1.93
CA GLN A 149 -22.68 -20.25 2.07
C GLN A 149 -21.22 -20.65 1.87
N ARG A 150 -20.37 -19.75 1.38
CA ARG A 150 -18.95 -20.02 1.16
C ARG A 150 -18.19 -20.01 2.48
N ASP A 151 -17.23 -20.94 2.60
CA ASP A 151 -16.35 -21.04 3.77
C ASP A 151 -15.22 -19.99 3.76
N GLU A 152 -14.97 -19.36 2.62
CA GLU A 152 -13.94 -18.32 2.44
C GLU A 152 -14.42 -16.97 2.99
N GLN A 153 -14.55 -16.89 4.32
CA GLN A 153 -15.10 -15.73 5.01
C GLN A 153 -14.12 -14.56 5.18
N ASP A 154 -12.85 -14.79 4.94
CA ASP A 154 -11.72 -13.85 5.03
C ASP A 154 -11.61 -12.93 3.83
N ARG A 155 -12.11 -13.34 2.66
CA ARG A 155 -12.00 -12.55 1.44
C ARG A 155 -12.80 -11.25 1.47
N VAL A 156 -12.26 -10.19 0.86
CA VAL A 156 -12.93 -8.89 0.71
C VAL A 156 -14.27 -9.01 -0.02
N SER A 157 -14.36 -9.90 -1.03
CA SER A 157 -15.62 -10.21 -1.72
C SER A 157 -16.70 -10.73 -0.78
N HIS A 158 -16.34 -11.50 0.25
CA HIS A 158 -17.28 -11.96 1.27
C HIS A 158 -17.83 -10.79 2.10
N LEU A 159 -16.97 -9.86 2.55
CA LEU A 159 -17.42 -8.62 3.22
C LEU A 159 -18.45 -7.87 2.39
N MET A 160 -18.19 -7.71 1.09
CA MET A 160 -19.04 -6.91 0.20
C MET A 160 -20.31 -7.66 -0.23
N LEU A 161 -20.21 -8.93 -0.62
CA LEU A 161 -21.36 -9.66 -1.20
C LEU A 161 -22.20 -10.38 -0.16
N ALA A 162 -21.57 -11.07 0.82
CA ALA A 162 -22.33 -11.64 1.94
C ALA A 162 -22.78 -10.56 2.94
N GLY A 163 -22.01 -9.50 3.12
CA GLY A 163 -22.26 -8.42 4.08
C GLY A 163 -22.99 -7.23 3.49
N GLU A 164 -22.26 -6.33 2.81
CA GLU A 164 -22.78 -5.04 2.36
C GLU A 164 -23.96 -5.18 1.38
N LEU A 165 -23.88 -6.09 0.40
CA LEU A 165 -24.94 -6.33 -0.57
C LEU A 165 -26.26 -6.72 0.13
N GLY A 166 -26.18 -7.67 1.07
CA GLY A 166 -27.36 -8.09 1.84
C GLY A 166 -27.96 -6.97 2.69
N LEU A 167 -27.11 -6.14 3.35
CA LEU A 167 -27.60 -4.97 4.09
C LEU A 167 -28.19 -3.91 3.17
N THR A 168 -27.62 -3.70 2.00
CA THR A 168 -28.11 -2.74 1.01
C THR A 168 -29.47 -3.16 0.47
N LEU A 169 -29.63 -4.43 0.05
CA LEU A 169 -30.94 -4.96 -0.37
C LEU A 169 -31.97 -4.85 0.76
N ALA A 170 -31.60 -5.26 1.99
CA ALA A 170 -32.47 -5.21 3.16
C ALA A 170 -32.88 -3.79 3.56
N SER A 171 -32.07 -2.79 3.24
CA SER A 171 -32.32 -1.39 3.57
C SER A 171 -33.12 -0.69 2.46
N CYS A 172 -32.62 -0.81 1.23
CA CYS A 172 -33.23 -0.13 0.07
C CYS A 172 -34.58 -0.73 -0.35
N LEU A 173 -34.80 -2.03 -0.10
CA LEU A 173 -36.06 -2.74 -0.35
C LEU A 173 -36.71 -3.22 0.97
N SER A 174 -36.73 -2.36 1.97
CA SER A 174 -37.10 -2.68 3.35
C SER A 174 -38.51 -3.20 3.57
N LYS A 175 -39.42 -3.02 2.61
CA LYS A 175 -40.80 -3.55 2.66
C LYS A 175 -40.94 -4.93 2.03
N MET A 176 -39.96 -5.34 1.22
CA MET A 176 -39.96 -6.68 0.62
C MET A 176 -39.61 -7.75 1.68
N PRO A 177 -40.42 -8.83 1.82
CA PRO A 177 -40.21 -9.84 2.87
C PRO A 177 -38.84 -10.55 2.77
N ASP A 178 -38.42 -10.90 1.56
CA ASP A 178 -37.16 -11.61 1.32
C ASP A 178 -35.95 -10.75 1.71
N CYS A 179 -35.97 -9.47 1.37
CA CYS A 179 -34.92 -8.53 1.77
C CYS A 179 -34.84 -8.34 3.29
N LYS A 180 -35.99 -8.37 4.00
CA LYS A 180 -35.97 -8.29 5.47
C LYS A 180 -35.25 -9.44 6.13
N ARG A 181 -35.29 -10.64 5.55
CA ARG A 181 -34.64 -11.84 6.08
C ARG A 181 -33.11 -11.74 5.97
N MET A 182 -32.56 -11.00 5.01
CA MET A 182 -31.12 -10.83 4.79
C MET A 182 -30.41 -10.02 5.90
N ARG A 183 -31.12 -9.18 6.65
CA ARG A 183 -30.54 -8.25 7.65
C ARG A 183 -29.59 -8.91 8.64
N LYS A 184 -30.04 -9.98 9.30
CA LYS A 184 -29.26 -10.65 10.36
C LYS A 184 -28.11 -11.48 9.79
N PRO A 185 -28.28 -12.28 8.73
CA PRO A 185 -27.17 -12.99 8.08
C PRO A 185 -26.09 -12.02 7.58
N ALA A 186 -26.46 -10.96 6.86
CA ALA A 186 -25.52 -9.99 6.34
C ALA A 186 -24.73 -9.25 7.44
N ALA A 187 -25.40 -8.80 8.51
CA ALA A 187 -24.72 -8.19 9.65
C ALA A 187 -23.78 -9.18 10.36
N ARG A 188 -24.13 -10.48 10.41
CA ARG A 188 -23.26 -11.52 10.96
C ARG A 188 -22.03 -11.74 10.10
N ALA A 189 -22.18 -11.77 8.78
CA ALA A 189 -21.05 -11.90 7.84
C ALA A 189 -20.04 -10.76 8.03
N ILE A 190 -20.49 -9.51 8.10
CA ILE A 190 -19.62 -8.36 8.38
C ILE A 190 -18.93 -8.50 9.75
N HIS A 191 -19.68 -8.90 10.78
CA HIS A 191 -19.11 -9.08 12.11
C HIS A 191 -18.05 -10.19 12.14
N GLN A 192 -18.28 -11.30 11.46
CA GLN A 192 -17.32 -12.38 11.34
C GLN A 192 -16.06 -11.93 10.62
N TRP A 193 -16.20 -11.26 9.48
CA TRP A 193 -15.07 -10.70 8.73
C TRP A 193 -14.23 -9.73 9.58
N CYS A 194 -14.88 -8.80 10.29
CA CYS A 194 -14.17 -7.84 11.15
C CYS A 194 -13.53 -8.45 12.41
N ARG A 195 -13.79 -9.70 12.75
CA ARG A 195 -13.17 -10.40 13.89
C ARG A 195 -11.96 -11.25 13.51
N GLN A 196 -11.71 -11.44 12.26
CA GLN A 196 -10.54 -12.16 11.75
C GLN A 196 -9.34 -11.20 11.71
N ASP A 197 -8.82 -10.90 12.90
CA ASP A 197 -8.01 -9.72 13.21
C ASP A 197 -6.74 -9.51 12.36
N VAL A 198 -6.14 -10.56 11.80
CA VAL A 198 -4.87 -10.46 11.06
C VAL A 198 -5.06 -10.75 9.57
N HIS A 199 -5.70 -11.84 9.20
CA HIS A 199 -5.81 -12.26 7.80
C HIS A 199 -6.63 -11.31 6.93
N SER A 200 -7.70 -10.70 7.46
CA SER A 200 -8.53 -9.76 6.70
C SER A 200 -7.81 -8.46 6.35
N VAL A 201 -6.89 -8.01 7.18
CA VAL A 201 -6.07 -6.81 6.91
C VAL A 201 -5.03 -7.12 5.85
N ALA A 202 -4.34 -8.27 5.96
CA ALA A 202 -3.35 -8.69 4.98
C ALA A 202 -3.96 -8.87 3.58
N ASP A 203 -5.13 -9.48 3.46
CA ASP A 203 -5.84 -9.63 2.18
C ASP A 203 -6.18 -8.27 1.53
N VAL A 204 -6.65 -7.30 2.34
CA VAL A 204 -6.93 -5.94 1.85
C VAL A 204 -5.66 -5.24 1.38
N LEU A 205 -4.56 -5.44 2.10
CA LEU A 205 -3.27 -4.79 1.80
C LEU A 205 -2.53 -5.46 0.64
N GLY A 206 -2.75 -6.75 0.40
CA GLY A 206 -2.23 -7.46 -0.78
C GLY A 206 -2.77 -6.89 -2.10
N SER A 207 -3.92 -6.18 -2.06
CA SER A 207 -4.46 -5.35 -3.14
C SER A 207 -4.62 -3.92 -2.65
N HIS A 208 -3.53 -3.29 -2.26
CA HIS A 208 -3.51 -1.99 -1.58
C HIS A 208 -4.23 -0.87 -2.36
N GLU A 209 -4.30 -0.95 -3.71
CA GLU A 209 -5.07 -0.02 -4.55
C GLU A 209 -6.58 -0.08 -4.24
N GLU A 210 -7.08 -1.24 -3.84
CA GLU A 210 -8.48 -1.47 -3.52
C GLU A 210 -8.84 -1.17 -2.04
N SER A 211 -7.83 -0.88 -1.19
CA SER A 211 -8.03 -0.61 0.24
C SER A 211 -9.09 0.48 0.52
N ARG A 212 -9.17 1.50 -0.33
CA ARG A 212 -10.18 2.56 -0.23
C ARG A 212 -11.60 2.06 -0.53
N LEU A 213 -11.77 1.09 -1.43
CA LEU A 213 -13.06 0.45 -1.68
C LEU A 213 -13.54 -0.29 -0.43
N VAL A 214 -12.64 -1.00 0.23
CA VAL A 214 -12.94 -1.75 1.45
C VAL A 214 -13.32 -0.82 2.59
N VAL A 215 -12.58 0.26 2.80
CA VAL A 215 -12.92 1.30 3.79
C VAL A 215 -14.29 1.91 3.47
N ALA A 216 -14.59 2.21 2.20
CA ALA A 216 -15.89 2.72 1.77
C ALA A 216 -17.02 1.72 2.05
N SER A 217 -16.81 0.43 1.78
CA SER A 217 -17.75 -0.66 2.10
C SER A 217 -18.03 -0.73 3.60
N LEU A 218 -17.01 -0.67 4.43
CA LEU A 218 -17.16 -0.68 5.90
C LEU A 218 -17.94 0.55 6.40
N ILE A 219 -17.67 1.75 5.87
CA ILE A 219 -18.42 2.97 6.23
C ILE A 219 -19.89 2.82 5.87
N ARG A 220 -20.20 2.34 4.66
CA ARG A 220 -21.59 2.13 4.22
C ARG A 220 -22.27 1.05 5.05
N SER A 221 -21.59 -0.04 5.31
CA SER A 221 -22.06 -1.15 6.17
C SER A 221 -22.34 -0.69 7.60
N TRP A 222 -21.41 0.08 8.20
CA TRP A 222 -21.58 0.69 9.52
C TRP A 222 -22.82 1.57 9.59
N ALA A 223 -23.03 2.42 8.58
CA ALA A 223 -24.20 3.31 8.52
C ALA A 223 -25.52 2.52 8.43
N TRP A 224 -25.56 1.44 7.64
CA TRP A 224 -26.71 0.54 7.55
C TRP A 224 -26.98 -0.21 8.86
N ILE A 225 -25.96 -0.77 9.51
CA ILE A 225 -26.07 -1.49 10.79
C ILE A 225 -26.66 -0.59 11.87
N ARG A 226 -26.14 0.63 12.00
CA ARG A 226 -26.68 1.63 12.94
C ARG A 226 -28.14 1.99 12.63
N ARG A 227 -28.46 2.21 11.36
CA ARG A 227 -29.84 2.53 10.93
C ARG A 227 -30.82 1.40 11.21
N LEU A 228 -30.41 0.17 11.02
CA LEU A 228 -31.22 -1.03 11.25
C LEU A 228 -31.23 -1.46 12.73
N LYS A 229 -30.47 -0.78 13.60
CA LYS A 229 -30.32 -1.07 15.04
C LYS A 229 -29.82 -2.51 15.29
N LEU A 230 -28.75 -2.91 14.59
CA LEU A 230 -28.12 -4.23 14.67
C LEU A 230 -26.85 -4.18 15.54
N ASP A 231 -26.97 -3.66 16.76
CA ASP A 231 -25.88 -3.13 17.63
C ASP A 231 -24.74 -4.08 18.02
N ARG A 232 -24.83 -5.39 17.74
CA ARG A 232 -23.80 -6.37 18.19
C ARG A 232 -22.48 -6.30 17.42
N SER A 233 -22.45 -5.64 16.29
CA SER A 233 -21.29 -5.61 15.37
C SER A 233 -20.46 -4.32 15.45
N GLU A 234 -20.91 -3.30 16.19
CA GLU A 234 -20.30 -1.97 16.14
C GLU A 234 -18.83 -1.94 16.56
N LYS A 235 -18.44 -2.62 17.64
CA LYS A 235 -17.07 -2.58 18.16
C LYS A 235 -16.06 -3.24 17.21
N SER A 236 -16.39 -4.40 16.64
CA SER A 236 -15.49 -5.09 15.71
C SER A 236 -15.31 -4.32 14.41
N ILE A 237 -16.38 -3.71 13.88
CA ILE A 237 -16.31 -2.86 12.69
C ILE A 237 -15.48 -1.61 12.97
N ALA A 238 -15.62 -0.99 14.15
CA ALA A 238 -14.82 0.17 14.54
C ALA A 238 -13.33 -0.17 14.60
N SER A 239 -12.97 -1.32 15.20
CA SER A 239 -11.59 -1.79 15.30
C SER A 239 -10.98 -2.06 13.93
N ALA A 240 -11.62 -2.89 13.12
CA ALA A 240 -11.15 -3.19 11.76
C ALA A 240 -11.10 -1.94 10.88
N GLY A 241 -12.13 -1.09 10.95
CA GLY A 241 -12.18 0.17 10.20
C GLY A 241 -11.07 1.13 10.62
N SER A 242 -10.79 1.26 11.92
CA SER A 242 -9.69 2.10 12.42
C SER A 242 -8.33 1.62 11.92
N CYS A 243 -8.08 0.31 11.95
CA CYS A 243 -6.85 -0.29 11.43
C CYS A 243 -6.68 -0.01 9.93
N LEU A 244 -7.70 -0.32 9.12
CA LEU A 244 -7.65 -0.11 7.67
C LEU A 244 -7.55 1.36 7.27
N VAL A 245 -8.18 2.28 8.00
CA VAL A 245 -8.03 3.72 7.76
C VAL A 245 -6.62 4.19 8.11
N THR A 246 -6.00 3.64 9.15
CA THR A 246 -4.60 3.93 9.47
C THR A 246 -3.68 3.52 8.32
N TRP A 247 -3.82 2.31 7.78
CA TRP A 247 -3.10 1.87 6.60
C TRP A 247 -3.41 2.71 5.36
N MET A 248 -4.68 3.00 5.08
CA MET A 248 -5.09 3.89 4.00
C MET A 248 -4.38 5.25 4.08
N THR A 249 -4.25 5.82 5.29
CA THR A 249 -3.55 7.10 5.50
C THR A 249 -2.04 6.95 5.36
N ALA A 250 -1.47 5.84 5.84
CA ALA A 250 -0.06 5.53 5.67
C ALA A 250 0.32 5.38 4.18
N LEU A 251 -0.56 4.83 3.36
CA LEU A 251 -0.38 4.69 1.91
C LEU A 251 -0.78 5.95 1.10
N THR A 252 -1.25 7.01 1.75
CA THR A 252 -1.70 8.22 1.06
C THR A 252 -0.56 9.23 0.92
N ARG A 253 -0.40 9.79 -0.29
CA ARG A 253 0.49 10.93 -0.57
C ARG A 253 -0.13 12.25 -0.09
N PRO A 254 0.65 13.31 0.19
CA PRO A 254 0.12 14.58 0.67
C PRO A 254 -0.84 15.31 -0.28
N ASP A 255 -0.90 14.92 -1.55
CA ASP A 255 -1.90 15.41 -2.51
C ASP A 255 -3.21 14.63 -2.48
N GLY A 256 -3.27 13.57 -1.68
CA GLY A 256 -4.41 12.70 -1.50
C GLY A 256 -4.44 11.49 -2.43
N THR A 257 -3.47 11.32 -3.32
CA THR A 257 -3.37 10.13 -4.16
C THR A 257 -2.82 8.94 -3.35
N SER A 258 -3.08 7.70 -3.80
CA SER A 258 -2.51 6.50 -3.18
C SER A 258 -1.09 6.24 -3.67
N ALA A 259 -0.26 5.62 -2.83
CA ALA A 259 1.02 5.10 -3.25
C ALA A 259 0.87 4.18 -4.46
N PHE A 260 1.86 4.18 -5.34
CA PHE A 260 1.95 3.41 -6.59
C PHE A 260 0.80 3.66 -7.59
N SER A 261 -0.26 4.38 -7.21
CA SER A 261 -1.41 4.64 -8.08
C SER A 261 -1.09 5.64 -9.19
N SER A 262 -1.64 5.41 -10.38
CA SER A 262 -1.63 6.32 -11.52
C SER A 262 -2.78 7.34 -11.49
N ALA A 263 -3.78 7.16 -10.61
CA ALA A 263 -4.88 8.10 -10.46
C ALA A 263 -4.40 9.50 -10.06
N SER A 264 -4.88 10.51 -10.76
CA SER A 264 -4.61 11.90 -10.42
C SER A 264 -5.47 12.39 -9.26
N ARG A 265 -5.09 13.51 -8.66
CA ARG A 265 -5.91 14.14 -7.62
C ARG A 265 -7.33 14.49 -8.08
N ASP A 266 -7.49 14.86 -9.36
CA ASP A 266 -8.78 15.23 -9.91
C ASP A 266 -9.69 14.00 -10.08
N ASP A 267 -9.13 12.85 -10.39
CA ASP A 267 -9.86 11.58 -10.43
C ASP A 267 -10.43 11.19 -9.06
N LEU A 268 -9.71 11.53 -7.98
CA LEU A 268 -10.05 11.24 -6.59
C LEU A 268 -10.94 12.30 -5.93
N ALA A 269 -11.62 13.14 -6.72
CA ALA A 269 -12.43 14.24 -6.19
C ALA A 269 -13.53 13.78 -5.22
N ASP A 270 -14.08 12.57 -5.39
CA ASP A 270 -15.10 12.01 -4.49
C ASP A 270 -14.52 11.61 -3.13
N ASP A 271 -13.29 11.09 -3.09
CA ASP A 271 -12.59 10.71 -1.86
C ASP A 271 -12.15 11.93 -1.05
N LEU A 272 -11.66 12.97 -1.76
CA LEU A 272 -11.03 14.16 -1.20
C LEU A 272 -12.01 15.30 -0.90
N ALA A 273 -13.27 15.16 -1.31
CA ALA A 273 -14.31 16.16 -1.05
C ALA A 273 -14.46 16.42 0.47
N PRO A 274 -14.93 17.62 0.88
CA PRO A 274 -15.20 17.92 2.29
C PRO A 274 -16.14 16.93 3.00
N ASN A 275 -16.97 16.21 2.23
CA ASN A 275 -17.85 15.14 2.68
C ASN A 275 -17.51 13.84 1.93
N GLY A 276 -16.26 13.60 1.61
CA GLY A 276 -15.76 12.44 0.90
C GLY A 276 -15.33 11.32 1.84
N LEU A 277 -14.66 10.31 1.27
CA LEU A 277 -14.21 9.12 1.98
C LEU A 277 -13.41 9.44 3.24
N PHE A 278 -12.38 10.29 3.13
CA PHE A 278 -11.51 10.65 4.26
C PHE A 278 -12.25 11.32 5.41
N GLN A 279 -13.28 12.13 5.14
CA GLN A 279 -14.07 12.74 6.19
C GLN A 279 -14.97 11.72 6.90
N HIS A 280 -15.56 10.79 6.14
CA HIS A 280 -16.45 9.78 6.69
C HIS A 280 -15.72 8.64 7.39
N SER A 281 -14.48 8.35 7.02
CA SER A 281 -13.66 7.31 7.66
C SER A 281 -13.33 7.59 9.13
N LYS A 282 -13.37 8.85 9.56
CA LYS A 282 -13.20 9.26 10.96
C LYS A 282 -14.25 8.66 11.92
N VAL A 283 -15.35 8.13 11.40
CA VAL A 283 -16.44 7.53 12.20
C VAL A 283 -15.96 6.33 13.05
N PHE A 284 -14.90 5.68 12.67
CA PHE A 284 -14.39 4.49 13.38
C PHE A 284 -13.61 4.86 14.66
N ASP A 285 -12.84 5.95 14.63
CA ASP A 285 -12.10 6.49 15.77
C ASP A 285 -11.73 7.96 15.48
N GLU A 286 -12.60 8.90 15.88
CA GLU A 286 -12.43 10.31 15.53
C GLU A 286 -11.17 10.93 16.15
N GLU A 287 -10.83 10.53 17.38
CA GLU A 287 -9.69 11.10 18.11
C GLU A 287 -8.35 10.73 17.46
N ARG A 288 -8.17 9.47 17.07
CA ARG A 288 -6.93 8.96 16.46
C ARG A 288 -6.85 9.23 14.97
N LEU A 289 -7.95 9.04 14.23
CA LEU A 289 -7.93 9.12 12.78
C LEU A 289 -7.95 10.54 12.24
N THR A 290 -8.49 11.52 12.97
CA THR A 290 -8.48 12.92 12.51
C THR A 290 -7.07 13.45 12.33
N PRO A 291 -6.14 13.38 13.34
CA PRO A 291 -4.78 13.84 13.14
C PRO A 291 -4.02 13.03 12.08
N ALA A 292 -4.21 11.71 12.01
CA ALA A 292 -3.57 10.86 11.01
C ALA A 292 -3.97 11.26 9.57
N ILE A 293 -5.26 11.43 9.31
CA ILE A 293 -5.79 11.85 8.01
C ILE A 293 -5.29 13.26 7.63
N ASP A 294 -5.33 14.20 8.57
CA ASP A 294 -4.89 15.57 8.30
C ASP A 294 -3.38 15.63 8.02
N ALA A 295 -2.58 14.84 8.74
CA ALA A 295 -1.15 14.70 8.49
C ALA A 295 -0.88 14.08 7.10
N ALA A 296 -1.54 12.97 6.78
CA ALA A 296 -1.41 12.30 5.49
C ALA A 296 -1.76 13.23 4.31
N LEU A 297 -2.79 14.07 4.46
CA LEU A 297 -3.20 15.08 3.46
C LEU A 297 -2.36 16.36 3.51
N GLY A 298 -1.24 16.36 4.22
CA GLY A 298 -0.29 17.48 4.27
C GLY A 298 -0.81 18.72 5.00
N LYS A 299 -1.76 18.56 5.91
CA LYS A 299 -2.22 19.61 6.81
C LYS A 299 -1.46 19.49 8.12
N THR A 300 -0.81 20.56 8.57
CA THR A 300 -0.08 20.61 9.84
C THR A 300 -0.76 21.55 10.81
N GLU A 301 -1.01 21.09 12.03
CA GLU A 301 -1.52 21.95 13.10
C GLU A 301 -0.37 22.61 13.87
N SER A 302 -0.15 23.90 13.62
CA SER A 302 0.94 24.67 14.27
C SER A 302 0.66 25.01 15.75
N ARG A 303 -0.59 25.02 16.20
CA ARG A 303 -0.99 25.55 17.52
C ARG A 303 -1.02 24.53 18.66
N ARG A 304 -1.06 23.21 18.37
CA ARG A 304 -1.14 22.13 19.35
C ARG A 304 -0.19 20.97 19.00
N ARG A 305 1.01 21.32 18.57
CA ARG A 305 1.97 20.34 18.00
C ARG A 305 2.20 19.12 18.90
N LEU A 306 2.34 19.31 20.21
CA LEU A 306 2.64 18.21 21.13
C LEU A 306 1.45 17.24 21.29
N ALA A 307 0.23 17.76 21.49
CA ALA A 307 -0.98 16.94 21.60
C ALA A 307 -1.29 16.23 20.29
N TRP A 308 -1.01 16.89 19.16
CA TRP A 308 -1.18 16.32 17.83
C TRP A 308 -0.20 15.17 17.56
N LEU A 309 1.09 15.33 17.90
CA LEU A 309 2.10 14.28 17.74
C LEU A 309 1.79 13.04 18.57
N VAL A 310 1.30 13.21 19.80
CA VAL A 310 0.93 12.08 20.69
C VAL A 310 -0.27 11.29 20.16
N SER A 311 -1.12 11.93 19.35
CA SER A 311 -2.32 11.28 18.77
C SER A 311 -2.07 10.63 17.41
N LEU A 312 -0.87 10.77 16.84
CA LEU A 312 -0.53 10.14 15.56
C LEU A 312 -0.27 8.65 15.74
N PRO A 313 -0.53 7.84 14.70
CA PRO A 313 -0.15 6.42 14.71
C PRO A 313 1.38 6.25 14.75
N GLU A 314 1.83 5.01 14.94
CA GLU A 314 3.23 4.62 14.78
C GLU A 314 3.78 5.09 13.44
N ALA A 315 5.06 5.50 13.43
CA ALA A 315 5.70 6.04 12.23
C ALA A 315 6.12 4.94 11.24
N MET A 316 6.18 3.70 11.68
CA MET A 316 6.39 2.51 10.83
C MET A 316 5.19 1.59 10.92
N HIS A 317 4.73 1.11 9.78
CA HIS A 317 3.78 0.01 9.66
C HIS A 317 4.38 -1.06 8.77
N HIS A 318 4.30 -2.31 9.20
CA HIS A 318 4.72 -3.47 8.44
C HIS A 318 3.68 -4.59 8.60
N GLU A 319 3.25 -5.15 7.47
CA GLU A 319 2.35 -6.30 7.42
C GLU A 319 3.04 -7.42 6.62
N PRO A 320 3.65 -8.40 7.30
CA PRO A 320 4.44 -9.44 6.66
C PRO A 320 3.63 -10.32 5.70
N ASP A 321 2.38 -10.64 6.04
CA ASP A 321 1.53 -11.49 5.21
C ASP A 321 1.12 -10.78 3.90
N ALA A 322 0.92 -9.46 3.93
CA ALA A 322 0.70 -8.64 2.74
C ALA A 322 2.00 -8.24 2.05
N LYS A 323 3.14 -8.45 2.69
CA LYS A 323 4.47 -8.04 2.21
C LYS A 323 4.57 -6.54 1.92
N LEU A 324 3.99 -5.74 2.79
CA LEU A 324 3.87 -4.29 2.65
C LEU A 324 4.43 -3.56 3.87
N ALA A 325 5.27 -2.57 3.65
CA ALA A 325 5.82 -1.73 4.70
C ALA A 325 5.72 -0.24 4.36
N THR A 326 5.51 0.59 5.38
CA THR A 326 5.59 2.05 5.29
C THR A 326 6.45 2.60 6.42
N MET A 327 7.34 3.51 6.10
CA MET A 327 8.24 4.18 7.05
C MET A 327 8.12 5.69 6.86
N THR A 328 8.00 6.43 7.95
CA THR A 328 7.97 7.89 7.93
C THR A 328 8.88 8.45 9.02
N CYS A 329 9.64 9.49 8.73
CA CYS A 329 10.41 10.18 9.77
C CYS A 329 9.48 10.72 10.86
N GLU A 330 8.44 11.41 10.42
CA GLU A 330 7.31 11.90 11.23
C GLU A 330 6.06 11.92 10.33
N TRP A 331 4.86 11.84 10.91
CA TRP A 331 3.57 11.94 10.22
C TRP A 331 3.27 13.34 9.67
N ASP A 332 4.25 14.17 9.48
CA ASP A 332 4.06 15.45 8.83
C ASP A 332 4.46 15.37 7.33
N ILE A 333 4.33 16.50 6.64
CA ILE A 333 4.68 16.61 5.21
C ILE A 333 6.20 16.65 4.96
N ARG A 334 7.01 16.29 5.92
CA ARG A 334 8.46 16.33 5.77
C ARG A 334 8.93 15.22 4.84
N PRO A 335 10.05 15.43 4.17
CA PRO A 335 10.56 14.45 3.22
C PRO A 335 11.04 13.16 3.88
N GLY A 336 11.04 12.09 3.12
CA GLY A 336 11.63 10.83 3.53
C GLY A 336 10.63 9.69 3.75
N LYS A 337 9.30 9.88 3.56
CA LYS A 337 8.35 8.77 3.61
C LYS A 337 8.68 7.73 2.54
N THR A 338 8.83 6.50 2.96
CA THR A 338 9.17 5.35 2.12
C THR A 338 8.08 4.29 2.23
N ILE A 339 7.65 3.75 1.10
CA ILE A 339 6.66 2.68 1.00
C ILE A 339 7.26 1.58 0.16
N VAL A 340 7.17 0.35 0.66
CA VAL A 340 7.77 -0.84 0.05
C VAL A 340 6.70 -1.92 -0.05
N ASP A 341 6.45 -2.40 -1.27
CA ASP A 341 5.68 -3.62 -1.51
C ASP A 341 6.63 -4.67 -2.10
N TYR A 342 6.84 -5.74 -1.35
CA TYR A 342 7.74 -6.84 -1.71
C TYR A 342 6.98 -8.15 -1.99
N SER A 343 5.70 -8.03 -2.36
CA SER A 343 4.85 -9.16 -2.71
C SER A 343 5.23 -9.82 -4.04
N SER A 344 5.88 -9.10 -4.93
CA SER A 344 6.32 -9.57 -6.24
C SER A 344 7.84 -9.75 -6.30
N GLU A 345 8.30 -10.42 -7.37
CA GLU A 345 9.73 -10.67 -7.64
C GLU A 345 10.53 -9.36 -7.69
N ASP A 346 10.04 -8.38 -8.46
CA ASP A 346 10.53 -7.00 -8.43
C ASP A 346 9.72 -6.21 -7.41
N MET A 347 10.36 -5.71 -6.36
CA MET A 347 9.67 -4.87 -5.37
C MET A 347 9.15 -3.58 -5.98
N LEU A 348 8.03 -3.07 -5.44
CA LEU A 348 7.65 -1.68 -5.65
C LEU A 348 8.24 -0.80 -4.53
N LEU A 349 8.86 0.28 -4.94
CA LEU A 349 9.42 1.28 -4.02
C LEU A 349 8.85 2.66 -4.33
N GLU A 350 8.36 3.33 -3.31
CA GLU A 350 7.99 4.73 -3.40
C GLU A 350 8.66 5.56 -2.31
N ILE A 351 9.30 6.66 -2.70
CA ILE A 351 9.98 7.58 -1.77
C ILE A 351 9.49 9.00 -2.04
N LEU A 352 8.95 9.63 -1.00
CA LEU A 352 8.48 11.01 -1.06
C LEU A 352 9.58 11.98 -0.63
N ALA A 353 9.99 12.87 -1.54
CA ALA A 353 10.85 14.01 -1.23
C ALA A 353 10.02 15.28 -0.99
N GLY A 354 9.37 15.37 0.14
CA GLY A 354 8.36 16.38 0.47
C GLY A 354 6.95 15.93 0.08
N LYS A 355 6.24 16.76 -0.70
CA LYS A 355 4.84 16.47 -1.07
C LYS A 355 4.68 15.53 -2.25
N GLN A 356 5.75 15.12 -2.90
CA GLN A 356 5.69 14.34 -4.14
C GLN A 356 6.64 13.17 -4.10
N ALA A 357 6.25 12.10 -4.78
CA ALA A 357 7.09 10.96 -5.00
C ALA A 357 8.27 11.36 -5.90
N ALA A 358 9.49 11.17 -5.40
CA ALA A 358 10.73 11.32 -6.15
C ALA A 358 11.08 9.99 -6.84
N ILE A 359 10.82 8.89 -6.17
CA ILE A 359 10.96 7.52 -6.66
C ILE A 359 9.58 6.87 -6.57
N SER A 360 9.14 6.20 -7.63
CA SER A 360 7.90 5.40 -7.61
C SER A 360 7.92 4.38 -8.74
N GLY A 361 7.88 3.11 -8.41
CA GLY A 361 7.83 1.99 -9.34
C GLY A 361 8.71 0.81 -8.93
N ARG A 362 9.07 -0.05 -9.88
CA ARG A 362 9.80 -1.30 -9.63
C ARG A 362 11.25 -1.05 -9.27
N TRP A 363 11.67 -1.58 -8.14
CA TRP A 363 13.08 -1.67 -7.76
C TRP A 363 13.64 -3.02 -8.22
N GLN A 364 14.31 -3.00 -9.36
CA GLN A 364 14.81 -4.18 -10.03
C GLN A 364 16.25 -4.48 -9.63
N SER A 365 16.59 -5.76 -9.60
CA SER A 365 17.94 -6.27 -9.37
C SER A 365 18.42 -7.09 -10.56
N GLN A 366 19.70 -6.96 -10.90
CA GLN A 366 20.38 -7.78 -11.90
C GLN A 366 21.66 -8.33 -11.30
N ILE A 367 21.86 -9.63 -11.34
CA ILE A 367 23.04 -10.32 -10.84
C ILE A 367 23.66 -11.13 -11.98
N GLU A 368 24.94 -10.89 -12.25
CA GLU A 368 25.75 -11.73 -13.11
C GLU A 368 26.81 -12.42 -12.24
N TYR A 369 26.91 -13.74 -12.36
CA TYR A 369 27.89 -14.56 -11.69
C TYR A 369 28.74 -15.27 -12.74
N ASP A 370 30.03 -14.97 -12.78
CA ASP A 370 30.97 -15.41 -13.83
C ASP A 370 30.46 -15.16 -15.27
N SER A 371 29.82 -14.00 -15.48
CA SER A 371 29.20 -13.58 -16.75
C SER A 371 27.92 -14.34 -17.12
N GLU A 372 27.38 -15.15 -16.22
CA GLU A 372 26.07 -15.77 -16.38
C GLU A 372 24.99 -14.99 -15.61
N GLN A 373 23.91 -14.64 -16.31
CA GLN A 373 22.77 -13.95 -15.70
C GLN A 373 22.07 -14.88 -14.71
N GLN A 374 21.87 -14.39 -13.50
CA GLN A 374 21.14 -15.10 -12.44
C GLN A 374 19.68 -14.63 -12.38
N HIS A 375 18.80 -15.48 -11.81
CA HIS A 375 17.39 -15.22 -11.67
C HIS A 375 16.90 -15.58 -10.27
N PRO A 376 15.91 -14.86 -9.70
CA PRO A 376 15.33 -15.22 -8.42
C PRO A 376 14.62 -16.57 -8.51
N VAL A 377 14.70 -17.36 -7.43
CA VAL A 377 14.05 -18.68 -7.30
C VAL A 377 13.07 -18.71 -6.13
N SER A 378 13.10 -17.69 -5.27
CA SER A 378 12.14 -17.50 -4.18
C SER A 378 11.46 -16.14 -4.25
N SER A 379 10.34 -16.00 -3.55
CA SER A 379 9.77 -14.69 -3.25
C SER A 379 10.58 -14.04 -2.11
N TRP A 380 10.46 -12.71 -1.97
CA TRP A 380 11.03 -11.98 -0.85
C TRP A 380 10.43 -12.44 0.48
N THR A 381 11.28 -12.55 1.50
CA THR A 381 10.92 -12.81 2.90
C THR A 381 11.54 -11.73 3.78
N ASP A 382 10.83 -11.31 4.81
CA ASP A 382 11.35 -10.45 5.85
C ASP A 382 12.20 -11.26 6.83
N VAL A 383 13.39 -10.78 7.11
CA VAL A 383 14.37 -11.44 7.98
C VAL A 383 14.48 -10.69 9.31
N CYS A 384 14.48 -9.37 9.25
CA CYS A 384 14.61 -8.54 10.43
C CYS A 384 13.81 -7.25 10.28
N GLN A 385 13.12 -6.87 11.34
CA GLN A 385 12.45 -5.59 11.47
C GLN A 385 12.78 -4.96 12.82
N PHE A 386 13.08 -3.66 12.81
CA PHE A 386 13.30 -2.87 14.02
C PHE A 386 12.77 -1.46 13.86
N SER A 387 12.20 -0.89 14.91
CA SER A 387 11.68 0.48 14.90
C SER A 387 11.73 1.07 16.30
N ASP A 388 12.33 2.25 16.41
CA ASP A 388 12.35 3.06 17.63
C ASP A 388 12.20 4.55 17.31
N ASP A 389 12.57 5.43 18.25
CA ASP A 389 12.49 6.88 18.07
C ASP A 389 13.54 7.45 17.11
N ASP A 390 14.64 6.75 16.89
CA ASP A 390 15.75 7.17 16.03
C ASP A 390 15.69 6.62 14.62
N VAL A 391 15.25 5.38 14.46
CA VAL A 391 15.32 4.67 13.17
C VAL A 391 14.13 3.73 12.92
N HIS A 392 13.95 3.42 11.63
CA HIS A 392 13.16 2.29 11.16
C HIS A 392 14.04 1.42 10.27
N TYR A 393 14.08 0.14 10.53
CA TYR A 393 14.87 -0.84 9.79
C TYR A 393 14.00 -1.99 9.30
N LEU A 394 14.19 -2.37 8.04
CA LEU A 394 13.60 -3.56 7.43
C LEU A 394 14.67 -4.25 6.60
N GLU A 395 14.83 -5.55 6.83
CA GLU A 395 15.72 -6.41 6.08
C GLU A 395 14.94 -7.52 5.42
N LEU A 396 15.17 -7.70 4.13
CA LEU A 396 14.48 -8.65 3.27
C LEU A 396 15.51 -9.52 2.56
N GLU A 397 15.14 -10.77 2.29
CA GLU A 397 16.01 -11.74 1.62
C GLU A 397 15.29 -12.45 0.48
N GLN A 398 16.02 -12.75 -0.57
CA GLN A 398 15.55 -13.49 -1.74
C GLN A 398 16.65 -14.44 -2.23
N GLU A 399 16.28 -15.69 -2.48
CA GLU A 399 17.17 -16.66 -3.08
C GLU A 399 17.19 -16.54 -4.61
N TRP A 400 18.39 -16.71 -5.19
CA TRP A 400 18.66 -16.68 -6.61
C TRP A 400 19.31 -17.97 -7.08
N THR A 401 19.33 -18.19 -8.40
CA THR A 401 20.04 -19.33 -9.00
C THR A 401 21.50 -19.38 -8.54
N SER A 402 22.15 -20.52 -8.72
CA SER A 402 23.53 -20.78 -8.26
C SER A 402 23.75 -20.66 -6.75
N GLY A 403 22.68 -20.70 -5.95
CA GLY A 403 22.75 -20.58 -4.49
C GLY A 403 23.14 -19.19 -3.99
N ILE A 404 22.88 -18.15 -4.79
CA ILE A 404 23.11 -16.76 -4.41
C ILE A 404 21.96 -16.27 -3.56
N THR A 405 22.28 -15.51 -2.51
CA THR A 405 21.31 -14.79 -1.71
C THR A 405 21.44 -13.28 -1.93
N LEU A 406 20.33 -12.62 -2.23
CA LEU A 406 20.23 -11.17 -2.26
C LEU A 406 19.52 -10.70 -0.99
N GLN A 407 20.27 -10.01 -0.12
CA GLN A 407 19.75 -9.39 1.09
C GLN A 407 19.60 -7.89 0.87
N ARG A 408 18.41 -7.36 1.17
CA ARG A 408 18.07 -5.95 0.96
C ARG A 408 17.77 -5.27 2.28
N GLN A 409 18.45 -4.18 2.55
CA GLN A 409 18.35 -3.41 3.78
C GLN A 409 17.78 -2.02 3.49
N ILE A 410 16.74 -1.64 4.23
CA ILE A 410 16.07 -0.35 4.15
C ILE A 410 16.10 0.25 5.54
N LEU A 411 16.93 1.29 5.74
CA LEU A 411 17.09 1.94 7.03
C LEU A 411 16.76 3.43 6.92
N MET A 412 15.72 3.86 7.61
CA MET A 412 15.32 5.26 7.71
C MET A 412 15.80 5.87 9.02
N PHE A 413 16.52 6.97 8.93
CA PHE A 413 16.96 7.79 10.07
C PHE A 413 15.93 8.91 10.27
N ARG A 414 15.18 8.82 11.36
CA ARG A 414 14.01 9.68 11.59
C ARG A 414 14.41 11.15 11.79
N ASP A 415 15.29 11.42 12.74
CA ASP A 415 15.74 12.79 13.05
C ASP A 415 16.61 13.37 11.93
N ASP A 416 17.51 12.56 11.38
CA ASP A 416 18.41 12.98 10.32
C ASP A 416 17.70 13.14 8.98
N ARG A 417 16.52 12.51 8.80
CA ARG A 417 15.78 12.47 7.54
C ARG A 417 16.62 11.95 6.40
N CYS A 418 17.28 10.84 6.68
CA CYS A 418 18.09 10.10 5.73
C CYS A 418 17.48 8.72 5.51
N LEU A 419 17.86 8.09 4.41
CA LEU A 419 17.46 6.74 4.07
C LEU A 419 18.69 6.02 3.50
N LEU A 420 19.00 4.85 4.03
CA LEU A 420 19.93 3.91 3.43
C LEU A 420 19.14 2.84 2.70
N LEU A 421 19.41 2.68 1.41
CA LEU A 421 18.98 1.54 0.61
C LEU A 421 20.23 0.74 0.28
N ALA A 422 20.31 -0.49 0.73
CA ALA A 422 21.51 -1.29 0.52
C ALA A 422 21.17 -2.72 0.12
N ASP A 423 21.96 -3.25 -0.80
CA ASP A 423 21.86 -4.63 -1.26
C ASP A 423 23.18 -5.36 -0.99
N ALA A 424 23.11 -6.51 -0.32
CA ALA A 424 24.21 -7.45 -0.14
C ALA A 424 23.96 -8.69 -1.01
N VAL A 425 24.85 -8.93 -1.98
CA VAL A 425 24.83 -10.15 -2.78
C VAL A 425 25.83 -11.12 -2.17
N ARG A 426 25.37 -12.31 -1.81
CA ARG A 426 26.18 -13.35 -1.16
C ARG A 426 26.14 -14.61 -2.02
N ALA A 427 27.25 -14.90 -2.72
CA ALA A 427 27.42 -16.16 -3.44
C ALA A 427 28.05 -17.22 -2.52
N PRO A 428 27.74 -18.52 -2.72
CA PRO A 428 28.34 -19.58 -1.95
C PRO A 428 29.86 -19.69 -2.22
N THR A 429 30.62 -20.02 -1.20
CA THR A 429 32.05 -20.26 -1.35
C THR A 429 32.29 -21.66 -1.96
N LEU A 430 32.64 -21.72 -3.23
CA LEU A 430 32.95 -22.97 -3.94
C LEU A 430 34.46 -23.16 -4.07
N ASN A 431 34.98 -24.21 -3.44
CA ASN A 431 36.32 -24.85 -3.65
C ASN A 431 37.42 -23.97 -4.27
N ASN A 432 38.02 -23.08 -3.49
CA ASN A 432 39.24 -22.32 -3.84
C ASN A 432 39.27 -21.56 -5.19
N SER A 433 38.15 -21.42 -5.86
CA SER A 433 38.01 -20.59 -7.07
C SER A 433 37.40 -19.24 -6.70
N THR A 434 37.99 -18.15 -7.19
CA THR A 434 37.43 -16.80 -7.02
C THR A 434 36.46 -16.52 -8.15
N HIS A 435 35.19 -16.36 -7.81
CA HIS A 435 34.14 -16.08 -8.76
C HIS A 435 33.84 -14.58 -8.81
N ARG A 436 33.59 -14.06 -10.00
CA ARG A 436 33.26 -12.65 -10.19
C ARG A 436 31.77 -12.43 -10.14
N VAL A 437 31.35 -11.46 -9.33
CA VAL A 437 29.95 -11.02 -9.21
C VAL A 437 29.85 -9.60 -9.73
N HIS A 438 28.86 -9.36 -10.60
CA HIS A 438 28.42 -8.02 -10.98
C HIS A 438 26.96 -7.87 -10.56
N TYR A 439 26.67 -6.79 -9.84
CA TYR A 439 25.35 -6.44 -9.38
C TYR A 439 24.95 -5.07 -9.90
N ALA A 440 23.69 -4.93 -10.34
CA ALA A 440 23.09 -3.65 -10.68
C ALA A 440 21.68 -3.55 -10.12
N SER A 441 21.44 -2.48 -9.38
CA SER A 441 20.14 -2.07 -8.86
C SER A 441 19.57 -0.96 -9.73
N ARG A 442 18.30 -1.08 -10.15
CA ARG A 442 17.60 -0.08 -10.98
C ARG A 442 16.38 0.45 -10.24
N ILE A 443 16.34 1.76 -10.03
CA ILE A 443 15.31 2.45 -9.26
C ILE A 443 14.72 3.59 -10.11
N PRO A 444 13.39 3.62 -10.41
CA PRO A 444 12.81 4.62 -11.28
C PRO A 444 12.63 5.96 -10.57
N VAL A 445 13.03 7.05 -11.24
CA VAL A 445 12.82 8.43 -10.80
C VAL A 445 11.63 9.02 -11.54
N THR A 446 10.70 9.62 -10.82
CA THR A 446 9.49 10.20 -11.41
C THR A 446 9.79 11.46 -12.24
N ASP A 447 8.91 11.78 -13.19
CA ASP A 447 9.03 12.98 -14.03
C ASP A 447 8.88 14.31 -13.27
N ALA A 448 8.44 14.23 -12.01
CA ALA A 448 8.28 15.41 -11.15
C ALA A 448 9.62 16.05 -10.76
N PHE A 449 10.75 15.32 -10.94
CA PHE A 449 12.10 15.78 -10.56
C PHE A 449 13.05 15.78 -11.74
N THR A 450 13.92 16.77 -11.79
CA THR A 450 15.13 16.75 -12.62
C THR A 450 16.27 16.12 -11.83
N ILE A 451 17.19 15.46 -12.54
CA ILE A 451 18.34 14.81 -11.94
C ILE A 451 19.57 15.60 -12.34
N GLU A 452 20.30 16.09 -11.35
CA GLU A 452 21.51 16.88 -11.53
C GLU A 452 22.71 16.10 -10.97
N SER A 453 23.77 16.01 -11.74
CA SER A 453 25.04 15.38 -11.33
C SER A 453 26.10 16.44 -11.09
N GLU A 454 26.97 16.23 -10.12
CA GLU A 454 28.18 17.03 -9.97
C GLU A 454 29.24 16.59 -10.99
N ASP A 455 30.06 17.53 -11.45
CA ASP A 455 31.07 17.26 -12.49
C ASP A 455 32.27 16.49 -11.95
N GLU A 456 32.70 16.77 -10.73
CA GLU A 456 33.89 16.23 -10.11
C GLU A 456 33.63 14.99 -9.25
N THR A 457 32.45 14.93 -8.64
CA THR A 457 32.06 13.90 -7.66
C THR A 457 30.90 13.06 -8.18
N ARG A 458 30.55 11.96 -7.49
CA ARG A 458 29.62 10.93 -8.00
C ARG A 458 28.21 11.04 -7.45
N GLU A 459 27.96 11.99 -6.54
CA GLU A 459 26.62 12.20 -6.02
C GLU A 459 25.66 12.76 -7.06
N LEU A 460 24.38 12.58 -6.80
CA LEU A 460 23.27 13.09 -7.63
C LEU A 460 22.29 13.88 -6.77
N PHE A 461 21.69 14.90 -7.36
CA PHE A 461 20.59 15.62 -6.75
C PHE A 461 19.29 15.37 -7.51
N LEU A 462 18.22 15.12 -6.76
CA LEU A 462 16.86 15.18 -7.27
C LEU A 462 16.32 16.58 -7.01
N THR A 463 16.10 17.34 -8.09
CA THR A 463 15.79 18.77 -8.05
C THR A 463 14.39 19.06 -8.59
N ARG A 464 13.66 19.94 -7.91
CA ARG A 464 12.42 20.55 -8.38
C ARG A 464 12.40 22.00 -7.92
N LYS A 465 12.68 22.96 -8.78
CA LYS A 465 12.96 24.37 -8.43
C LYS A 465 14.16 24.55 -7.48
N ARG A 466 14.39 23.61 -6.57
CA ARG A 466 15.52 23.51 -5.64
C ARG A 466 15.78 22.04 -5.36
N PRO A 467 17.01 21.66 -4.97
CA PRO A 467 17.31 20.31 -4.55
C PRO A 467 16.37 19.83 -3.43
N LYS A 468 15.90 18.58 -3.53
CA LYS A 468 14.97 17.93 -2.61
C LYS A 468 15.51 16.66 -2.00
N ALA A 469 16.39 15.98 -2.73
CA ALA A 469 17.11 14.82 -2.23
C ALA A 469 18.53 14.82 -2.80
N LEU A 470 19.46 14.33 -2.00
CA LEU A 470 20.85 14.07 -2.37
C LEU A 470 21.05 12.56 -2.31
N ILE A 471 21.66 11.97 -3.33
CA ILE A 471 21.92 10.53 -3.44
C ILE A 471 23.41 10.30 -3.56
N ILE A 472 23.95 9.43 -2.70
CA ILE A 472 25.38 9.14 -2.59
C ILE A 472 25.60 7.64 -2.70
N PRO A 473 26.39 7.16 -3.68
CA PRO A 473 26.79 5.75 -3.78
C PRO A 473 27.99 5.48 -2.87
N LEU A 474 27.77 4.99 -1.64
CA LEU A 474 28.83 4.83 -0.65
C LEU A 474 29.93 3.85 -1.09
N ALA A 475 29.60 2.86 -1.94
CA ALA A 475 30.57 1.90 -2.47
C ALA A 475 31.49 2.50 -3.55
N ALA A 476 31.07 3.58 -4.19
CA ALA A 476 31.87 4.24 -5.23
C ALA A 476 32.85 5.25 -4.62
N ASN A 477 34.02 5.40 -5.24
CA ASN A 477 34.94 6.47 -4.87
C ASN A 477 34.26 7.83 -5.02
N GLU A 478 34.50 8.77 -4.11
CA GLU A 478 33.91 10.11 -4.11
C GLU A 478 34.17 10.83 -5.43
N TRP A 479 35.44 10.84 -5.86
CA TRP A 479 35.86 11.56 -7.06
C TRP A 479 35.70 10.72 -8.33
N ARG A 480 35.29 11.36 -9.43
CA ARG A 480 35.18 10.70 -10.73
C ARG A 480 36.55 10.31 -11.33
N VAL A 481 37.60 10.87 -10.80
CA VAL A 481 38.98 10.57 -11.23
C VAL A 481 39.42 9.23 -10.66
N GLY A 482 39.90 8.33 -11.53
CA GLY A 482 40.39 7.03 -11.17
C GLY A 482 39.37 5.89 -11.29
N PRO A 483 39.84 4.64 -11.22
CA PRO A 483 38.98 3.46 -11.30
C PRO A 483 38.09 3.32 -10.07
N SER A 484 36.90 2.79 -10.25
CA SER A 484 36.00 2.41 -9.18
C SER A 484 35.24 1.16 -9.60
N ASP A 485 35.18 0.18 -8.71
CA ASP A 485 34.39 -1.04 -8.91
C ASP A 485 32.88 -0.81 -8.72
N ALA A 486 32.50 0.39 -8.29
CA ALA A 486 31.12 0.80 -8.14
C ALA A 486 30.82 2.07 -8.94
N ALA A 487 29.59 2.20 -9.42
CA ALA A 487 29.12 3.35 -10.18
C ALA A 487 27.67 3.67 -9.85
N LEU A 488 27.33 4.97 -9.96
CA LEU A 488 25.95 5.46 -9.99
C LEU A 488 25.75 6.23 -11.29
N ARG A 489 24.75 5.86 -12.06
CA ARG A 489 24.43 6.48 -13.34
C ARG A 489 22.92 6.64 -13.52
N ILE A 490 22.55 7.51 -14.44
CA ILE A 490 21.16 7.70 -14.88
C ILE A 490 21.03 7.16 -16.29
N THR A 491 19.96 6.42 -16.52
CA THR A 491 19.59 5.95 -17.86
C THR A 491 18.63 6.92 -18.54
N GLU A 492 18.49 6.81 -19.85
CA GLU A 492 17.59 7.66 -20.66
C GLU A 492 16.13 7.51 -20.21
N ASP A 493 15.74 6.31 -19.79
CA ASP A 493 14.43 5.96 -19.23
C ASP A 493 14.28 6.30 -17.74
N ARG A 494 15.14 7.22 -17.24
CA ARG A 494 15.10 7.84 -15.91
C ARG A 494 15.24 6.86 -14.73
N HIS A 495 16.04 5.81 -14.88
CA HIS A 495 16.40 4.95 -13.75
C HIS A 495 17.76 5.37 -13.17
N LEU A 496 17.80 5.42 -11.83
CA LEU A 496 19.04 5.36 -11.07
C LEU A 496 19.56 3.93 -11.17
N VAL A 497 20.76 3.76 -11.70
CA VAL A 497 21.44 2.47 -11.75
C VAL A 497 22.67 2.54 -10.87
N ALA A 498 22.60 1.87 -9.72
CA ALA A 498 23.76 1.63 -8.86
C ALA A 498 24.34 0.26 -9.19
N SER A 499 25.60 0.20 -9.54
CA SER A 499 26.27 -1.06 -9.87
C SER A 499 27.56 -1.23 -9.08
N VAL A 500 27.84 -2.48 -8.72
CA VAL A 500 29.07 -2.89 -8.00
C VAL A 500 29.60 -4.17 -8.64
N THR A 501 30.92 -4.26 -8.78
CA THR A 501 31.59 -5.48 -9.23
C THR A 501 32.59 -5.91 -8.17
N GLY A 502 32.65 -7.19 -7.85
CA GLY A 502 33.57 -7.74 -6.86
C GLY A 502 33.75 -9.23 -6.99
N LEU A 503 34.28 -9.84 -5.96
CA LEU A 503 34.52 -11.28 -5.87
C LEU A 503 33.53 -11.89 -4.87
N GLU A 504 32.83 -12.93 -5.25
CA GLU A 504 31.93 -13.77 -4.42
C GLU A 504 30.82 -13.00 -3.71
N ARG A 505 31.14 -11.96 -2.95
CA ARG A 505 30.18 -11.20 -2.14
C ARG A 505 30.43 -9.71 -2.27
N ILE A 506 29.37 -8.96 -2.42
CA ILE A 506 29.45 -7.50 -2.64
C ILE A 506 28.35 -6.79 -1.87
N TYR A 507 28.58 -5.53 -1.54
CA TYR A 507 27.64 -4.65 -0.86
C TYR A 507 27.46 -3.35 -1.64
N SER A 508 26.22 -2.96 -1.90
CA SER A 508 25.85 -1.80 -2.72
C SER A 508 24.97 -0.82 -1.94
N PRO A 509 25.53 0.00 -1.04
CA PRO A 509 24.76 0.96 -0.26
C PRO A 509 24.57 2.28 -1.01
N LEU A 510 23.31 2.75 -1.05
CA LEU A 510 22.90 4.08 -1.48
C LEU A 510 22.40 4.88 -0.28
N TRP A 511 23.01 6.03 -0.04
CA TRP A 511 22.56 6.97 0.98
C TRP A 511 21.73 8.07 0.34
N LEU A 512 20.52 8.32 0.84
CA LEU A 512 19.63 9.39 0.42
C LEU A 512 19.45 10.38 1.58
N ASP A 513 19.71 11.65 1.34
CA ASP A 513 19.51 12.73 2.31
C ASP A 513 18.37 13.65 1.82
N PHE A 514 17.38 13.91 2.66
CA PHE A 514 16.22 14.76 2.35
C PHE A 514 16.25 16.10 3.09
N SER A 515 17.38 16.46 3.72
CA SER A 515 17.53 17.66 4.53
C SER A 515 18.14 18.84 3.76
N PRO A 516 17.33 19.79 3.25
CA PRO A 516 17.83 20.87 2.38
C PRO A 516 18.90 21.76 3.02
N HIS A 517 18.93 21.84 4.35
CA HIS A 517 19.94 22.63 5.07
C HIS A 517 21.35 22.03 4.99
N ARG A 518 21.45 20.72 4.72
CA ARG A 518 22.72 20.02 4.56
C ARG A 518 23.26 20.07 3.12
N PHE A 519 22.43 20.27 2.11
CA PHE A 519 22.85 20.14 0.70
C PHE A 519 23.99 21.10 0.30
N LYS A 520 24.14 22.22 0.99
CA LYS A 520 25.21 23.18 0.75
C LYS A 520 26.49 22.93 1.58
N ARG A 521 26.44 21.98 2.52
CA ARG A 521 27.58 21.66 3.36
C ARG A 521 28.58 20.83 2.57
N LYS A 522 29.86 20.93 2.92
CA LYS A 522 30.89 20.03 2.39
C LYS A 522 30.56 18.60 2.81
N ARG A 523 30.76 17.70 1.89
CA ARG A 523 30.48 16.25 2.08
C ARG A 523 31.68 15.44 1.60
N THR A 524 31.85 14.28 2.21
CA THR A 524 32.84 13.29 1.80
C THR A 524 32.39 11.91 2.28
N TRP A 525 32.70 10.90 1.51
CA TRP A 525 32.45 9.52 1.89
C TRP A 525 33.62 8.64 1.46
N ARG A 526 33.82 7.57 2.19
CA ARG A 526 34.86 6.60 1.88
C ARG A 526 34.59 5.26 2.52
N GLN A 527 35.10 4.22 1.90
CA GLN A 527 35.25 2.91 2.53
C GLN A 527 36.31 2.97 3.63
N LEU A 528 36.04 2.30 4.73
CA LEU A 528 36.94 2.20 5.88
C LEU A 528 37.66 0.86 5.85
N THR A 529 38.84 0.82 6.45
CA THR A 529 39.54 -0.43 6.72
C THR A 529 38.80 -1.17 7.85
N VAL A 530 38.40 -2.41 7.58
CA VAL A 530 37.89 -3.35 8.58
C VAL A 530 39.03 -4.33 8.94
N ALA A 531 39.22 -4.62 10.22
CA ALA A 531 40.22 -5.56 10.69
C ALA A 531 39.56 -6.69 11.50
N ASP A 532 40.14 -7.87 11.40
CA ASP A 532 39.90 -9.03 12.22
C ASP A 532 41.18 -9.31 13.00
N GLN A 533 41.21 -8.95 14.28
CA GLN A 533 42.42 -8.93 15.10
C GLN A 533 43.52 -8.09 14.43
N LEU A 534 44.56 -8.74 13.88
CA LEU A 534 45.70 -8.09 13.20
C LEU A 534 45.65 -8.17 11.67
N ARG A 535 44.59 -8.78 11.10
CA ARG A 535 44.43 -8.95 9.66
C ARG A 535 43.46 -7.90 9.12
N ILE A 536 43.83 -7.23 8.03
CA ILE A 536 42.90 -6.44 7.24
C ILE A 536 41.94 -7.40 6.52
N VAL A 537 40.67 -7.16 6.64
CA VAL A 537 39.59 -7.98 6.06
C VAL A 537 39.37 -7.57 4.61
N ASN A 538 39.17 -8.53 3.72
CA ASN A 538 38.83 -8.26 2.33
C ASN A 538 37.40 -7.74 2.20
N ALA A 539 37.12 -6.97 1.14
CA ALA A 539 35.82 -6.38 0.90
C ALA A 539 34.69 -7.40 0.66
N ASN A 540 35.00 -8.64 0.29
CA ASN A 540 34.08 -9.74 0.16
C ASN A 540 33.80 -10.48 1.50
N GLU A 541 34.48 -10.12 2.57
CA GLU A 541 34.24 -10.66 3.92
C GLU A 541 33.45 -9.68 4.79
N ALA A 542 33.84 -8.41 4.79
CA ALA A 542 33.12 -7.34 5.49
C ALA A 542 33.54 -5.97 4.95
N VAL A 543 32.60 -5.03 4.97
CA VAL A 543 32.82 -3.65 4.55
C VAL A 543 32.31 -2.68 5.58
N ALA A 544 32.96 -1.53 5.66
CA ALA A 544 32.46 -0.40 6.43
C ALA A 544 32.62 0.89 5.63
N TYR A 545 31.72 1.81 5.81
CA TYR A 545 31.71 3.11 5.15
C TYR A 545 31.54 4.21 6.17
N ARG A 546 32.16 5.35 5.90
CA ARG A 546 31.91 6.59 6.62
C ARG A 546 31.41 7.61 5.64
N PHE A 547 30.29 8.23 5.98
CA PHE A 547 29.76 9.40 5.32
C PHE A 547 29.81 10.59 6.27
N GLN A 548 30.27 11.74 5.77
CA GLN A 548 30.34 13.00 6.50
C GLN A 548 29.66 14.11 5.70
N GLN A 549 28.87 14.93 6.39
CA GLN A 549 28.25 16.11 5.81
C GLN A 549 28.28 17.28 6.81
N GLY A 550 29.22 18.20 6.60
CA GLY A 550 29.53 19.24 7.58
C GLY A 550 30.14 18.63 8.84
N SER A 551 29.51 18.82 9.99
CA SER A 551 29.90 18.25 11.28
C SER A 551 29.23 16.91 11.59
N GLU A 552 28.27 16.49 10.79
CA GLU A 552 27.50 15.27 11.00
C GLU A 552 28.20 14.10 10.30
N HIS A 553 28.33 12.96 11.00
CA HIS A 553 29.03 11.78 10.51
C HIS A 553 28.23 10.53 10.81
N TRP A 554 28.15 9.63 9.83
CA TRP A 554 27.53 8.32 9.97
C TRP A 554 28.52 7.23 9.55
N THR A 555 28.40 6.07 10.19
CA THR A 555 29.10 4.87 9.79
C THR A 555 28.12 3.76 9.50
N VAL A 556 28.39 2.98 8.45
CA VAL A 556 27.62 1.81 8.04
C VAL A 556 28.59 0.65 7.91
N TYR A 557 28.29 -0.49 8.53
CA TYR A 557 29.06 -1.71 8.44
C TYR A 557 28.15 -2.87 8.02
N CYS A 558 28.64 -3.75 7.16
CA CYS A 558 27.99 -4.99 6.78
C CYS A 558 29.00 -6.14 6.75
N SER A 559 28.68 -7.23 7.45
CA SER A 559 29.37 -8.50 7.31
C SER A 559 28.81 -9.28 6.13
N LEU A 560 29.66 -9.71 5.23
CA LEU A 560 29.30 -10.48 4.06
C LEU A 560 29.62 -11.98 4.21
N HIS A 561 30.39 -12.34 5.23
CA HIS A 561 30.87 -13.70 5.47
C HIS A 561 30.75 -14.09 6.94
N GLY A 562 29.50 -14.24 7.42
CA GLY A 562 29.22 -14.68 8.78
C GLY A 562 29.75 -13.77 9.88
N LYS A 563 29.44 -14.11 11.11
CA LYS A 563 29.84 -13.37 12.30
C LYS A 563 31.32 -13.57 12.61
N ALA A 564 32.00 -12.49 12.88
CA ALA A 564 33.33 -12.50 13.43
C ALA A 564 33.60 -11.21 14.20
N CYS A 565 34.56 -11.25 15.13
CA CYS A 565 34.95 -10.04 15.84
C CYS A 565 35.68 -9.10 14.86
N ARG A 566 35.05 -7.99 14.54
CA ARG A 566 35.53 -6.98 13.59
C ARG A 566 35.82 -5.66 14.29
N THR A 567 36.74 -4.91 13.72
CA THR A 567 37.13 -3.58 14.23
C THR A 567 37.22 -2.58 13.08
N PHE A 568 36.59 -1.42 13.21
CA PHE A 568 36.78 -0.26 12.34
C PHE A 568 36.63 1.03 13.17
N LEU A 569 37.36 2.09 12.86
CA LEU A 569 37.34 3.38 13.58
C LEU A 569 37.32 3.24 15.12
N GLY A 570 38.04 2.25 15.68
CA GLY A 570 38.07 2.01 17.12
C GLY A 570 36.87 1.28 17.71
N LYS A 571 35.81 1.05 16.94
CA LYS A 571 34.64 0.24 17.35
C LYS A 571 34.96 -1.24 17.15
N HIS A 572 34.76 -2.02 18.19
CA HIS A 572 34.78 -3.49 18.16
C HIS A 572 33.35 -3.99 18.16
N LEU A 573 33.00 -4.90 17.26
CA LEU A 573 31.66 -5.47 17.18
C LEU A 573 31.67 -6.90 16.63
N ILE A 574 30.61 -7.63 16.99
CA ILE A 574 30.24 -8.90 16.38
C ILE A 574 28.79 -8.69 15.91
N ALA A 575 28.60 -8.39 14.62
CA ALA A 575 27.29 -8.12 14.05
C ALA A 575 27.28 -8.43 12.56
N ASP A 576 26.11 -8.70 12.00
CA ASP A 576 25.90 -8.82 10.56
C ASP A 576 25.72 -7.44 9.92
N PHE A 577 25.00 -6.55 10.58
CA PHE A 577 24.84 -5.17 10.16
C PHE A 577 24.98 -4.22 11.36
N TYR A 578 25.58 -3.06 11.13
CA TYR A 578 25.73 -2.02 12.15
C TYR A 578 25.67 -0.63 11.52
N CYS A 579 24.96 0.26 12.15
CA CYS A 579 24.91 1.66 11.77
C CYS A 579 24.97 2.57 13.01
N SER A 580 25.72 3.67 12.91
CA SER A 580 25.86 4.64 14.01
C SER A 580 26.05 6.06 13.50
N ARG A 581 25.68 7.04 14.34
CA ARG A 581 26.27 8.39 14.27
C ARG A 581 27.66 8.34 14.90
N PHE A 582 28.61 9.01 14.31
CA PHE A 582 30.01 9.02 14.77
C PHE A 582 30.44 10.44 15.13
N ASP A 583 30.93 10.65 16.35
CA ASP A 583 31.56 11.90 16.76
C ASP A 583 33.09 11.79 16.58
N PRO A 584 33.67 12.55 15.63
CA PRO A 584 35.14 12.53 15.43
C PRO A 584 35.91 13.25 16.53
N GLY A 585 35.25 14.03 17.39
CA GLY A 585 35.91 14.78 18.47
C GLY A 585 36.38 13.90 19.62
N ASP A 586 35.53 12.97 20.04
CA ASP A 586 35.84 12.02 21.11
C ASP A 586 35.97 10.56 20.64
N GLY A 587 35.67 10.30 19.34
CA GLY A 587 35.71 8.98 18.75
C GLY A 587 34.55 8.07 19.15
N LEU A 588 33.49 8.64 19.70
CA LEU A 588 32.32 7.88 20.15
C LEU A 588 31.39 7.53 18.99
N HIS A 589 30.77 6.37 19.11
CA HIS A 589 29.71 5.88 18.23
C HIS A 589 28.39 5.88 19.00
N GLU A 590 27.45 6.69 18.58
CA GLU A 590 26.06 6.58 18.99
C GLU A 590 25.40 5.51 18.12
N GLU A 591 25.17 4.35 18.71
CA GLU A 591 24.61 3.21 18.04
C GLU A 591 23.15 3.45 17.66
N LEU A 592 22.78 3.21 16.41
CA LEU A 592 21.43 3.37 15.88
C LEU A 592 20.78 2.02 15.57
N VAL A 593 21.53 1.11 14.94
CA VAL A 593 21.07 -0.24 14.64
C VAL A 593 22.26 -1.20 14.75
N THR A 594 22.03 -2.32 15.43
CA THR A 594 22.89 -3.50 15.42
C THR A 594 22.02 -4.71 15.15
N VAL A 595 22.29 -5.39 14.05
CA VAL A 595 21.65 -6.68 13.72
C VAL A 595 22.65 -7.79 14.05
N ASP A 596 22.22 -8.63 14.96
CA ASP A 596 22.96 -9.81 15.39
C ASP A 596 22.04 -11.03 15.24
N ASP A 597 22.31 -11.87 14.26
CA ASP A 597 21.53 -13.09 14.03
C ASP A 597 21.71 -14.05 15.22
N SER A 598 20.74 -14.04 16.13
CA SER A 598 20.74 -14.86 17.34
C SER A 598 20.31 -16.33 17.08
N SER A 599 20.29 -16.78 15.83
CA SER A 599 19.75 -18.10 15.45
C SER A 599 20.67 -19.32 15.76
N GLU A 600 21.77 -19.15 16.53
CA GLU A 600 22.57 -20.27 17.01
C GLU A 600 22.67 -20.33 18.55
N GLU A 601 21.52 -20.39 19.26
CA GLU A 601 21.46 -20.93 20.62
C GLU A 601 20.15 -21.73 20.79
N THR A 602 20.14 -22.94 20.23
CA THR A 602 19.33 -24.07 20.76
C THR A 602 19.99 -25.41 20.47
#